data_892d014e93286291b54aed1849d2d13e
#
_entry.id   892d014e93286291b54aed1849d2d13e
#
_cell.length_a   1.000
_cell.length_b   1.000
_cell.length_c   1.000
_cell.angle_alpha   90.00
_cell.angle_beta   90.00
_cell.angle_gamma   90.00
#
_symmetry.space_group_name_H-M   'P 1'
#
loop_
_entity.id
_entity.type
_entity.pdbx_description
1 polymer ?
#
loop_
_entity_poly.entity_id
_entity_poly.type
_entity_poly.pdbx_seq_one_letter_code
_entity_poly.pdbx_strand_id
1 'polypeptide(L)'
;TTLFRSKEESGAFVLMSLESGPLMTMLILGSAGLASFEPHHFVGAILPFLIGFALGNLDHDLRDFFSKATPVLIPFFGFALGNTINLKVILDTGLLGIVLGVAVIVITGIPLIVADRVIGGGNGTAGVAASSAAGAAVANPVIIAQINPAFEPVAASATALVAASVIVTALLVPIITALYAKRYANAPEQNIERKAVELRH
;
A
#
# COMPACT_ATOMS: atom_id res chain seq x y z
N THR A 1 -13.32 19.34 1.79
CA THR A 1 -12.20 18.64 2.45
C THR A 1 -11.36 17.97 1.38
N THR A 2 -10.24 18.60 0.99
CA THR A 2 -9.29 18.01 0.06
C THR A 2 -8.65 16.81 0.73
N LEU A 3 -8.74 15.63 0.11
CA LEU A 3 -8.13 14.38 0.57
C LEU A 3 -6.60 14.51 0.71
N PHE A 4 -6.00 15.49 0.04
CA PHE A 4 -4.57 15.76 0.03
C PHE A 4 -4.31 17.23 0.37
N ARG A 5 -3.42 17.47 1.32
CA ARG A 5 -3.04 18.80 1.79
C ARG A 5 -2.07 19.51 0.87
N SER A 6 -1.30 18.74 0.09
CA SER A 6 -0.25 19.29 -0.78
C SER A 6 -0.19 18.59 -2.14
N LYS A 7 0.51 19.22 -3.09
CA LYS A 7 0.78 18.62 -4.41
C LYS A 7 1.71 17.41 -4.30
N GLU A 8 2.59 17.41 -3.31
CA GLU A 8 3.51 16.31 -3.00
C GLU A 8 2.75 15.09 -2.51
N GLU A 9 1.74 15.25 -1.65
CA GLU A 9 0.87 14.15 -1.21
C GLU A 9 0.08 13.55 -2.37
N SER A 10 -0.40 14.39 -3.29
CA SER A 10 -1.06 13.92 -4.52
C SER A 10 -0.11 13.13 -5.42
N GLY A 11 1.14 13.58 -5.56
CA GLY A 11 2.17 12.88 -6.33
C GLY A 11 2.54 11.53 -5.70
N ALA A 12 2.68 11.48 -4.38
CA ALA A 12 2.94 10.24 -3.66
C ALA A 12 1.80 9.24 -3.83
N PHE A 13 0.54 9.69 -3.80
CA PHE A 13 -0.63 8.83 -4.03
C PHE A 13 -0.63 8.22 -5.44
N VAL A 14 -0.22 8.97 -6.47
CA VAL A 14 -0.09 8.45 -7.84
C VAL A 14 0.93 7.31 -7.89
N LEU A 15 2.09 7.47 -7.26
CA LEU A 15 3.10 6.41 -7.18
C LEU A 15 2.61 5.18 -6.42
N MET A 16 1.92 5.36 -5.29
CA MET A 16 1.32 4.27 -4.53
C MET A 16 0.22 3.54 -5.31
N SER A 17 -0.52 4.25 -6.15
CA SER A 17 -1.56 3.65 -7.01
C SER A 17 -0.97 2.77 -8.11
N LEU A 18 0.20 3.10 -8.64
CA LEU A 18 0.95 2.28 -9.59
C LEU A 18 1.43 0.96 -8.96
N GLU A 19 1.77 0.98 -7.68
CA GLU A 19 2.23 -0.19 -6.94
C GLU A 19 1.09 -1.15 -6.56
N SER A 20 -0.14 -0.68 -6.49
CA SER A 20 -1.27 -1.43 -5.93
C SER A 20 -1.77 -2.62 -6.78
N GLY A 21 -1.11 -2.93 -7.89
CA GLY A 21 -1.47 -4.02 -8.79
C GLY A 21 -0.36 -5.09 -8.95
N PRO A 22 -0.57 -6.06 -9.84
CA PRO A 22 0.39 -7.13 -10.10
C PRO A 22 1.65 -6.65 -10.83
N LEU A 23 1.69 -5.38 -11.31
CA LEU A 23 2.79 -4.83 -12.11
C LEU A 23 4.15 -4.97 -11.42
N MET A 24 4.27 -4.52 -10.17
CA MET A 24 5.52 -4.62 -9.42
C MET A 24 5.92 -6.06 -9.14
N THR A 25 4.95 -6.92 -8.85
CA THR A 25 5.22 -8.36 -8.66
C THR A 25 5.78 -8.99 -9.94
N MET A 26 5.19 -8.68 -11.11
CA MET A 26 5.70 -9.15 -12.41
C MET A 26 7.09 -8.60 -12.71
N LEU A 27 7.35 -7.32 -12.43
CA LEU A 27 8.66 -6.71 -12.62
C LEU A 27 9.72 -7.36 -11.73
N ILE A 28 9.42 -7.60 -10.47
CA ILE A 28 10.35 -8.23 -9.51
C ILE A 28 10.62 -9.68 -9.91
N LEU A 29 9.60 -10.49 -10.15
CA LEU A 29 9.76 -11.88 -10.55
C LEU A 29 10.46 -12.02 -11.89
N GLY A 30 10.12 -11.14 -12.86
CA GLY A 30 10.77 -11.13 -14.17
C GLY A 30 12.23 -10.71 -14.11
N SER A 31 12.55 -9.64 -13.37
CA SER A 31 13.94 -9.16 -13.20
C SER A 31 14.80 -10.13 -12.41
N ALA A 32 14.23 -10.88 -11.47
CA ALA A 32 14.91 -11.92 -10.71
C ALA A 32 15.09 -13.23 -11.52
N GLY A 33 14.56 -13.32 -12.75
CA GLY A 33 14.61 -14.52 -13.57
C GLY A 33 13.76 -15.68 -13.05
N LEU A 34 12.84 -15.40 -12.10
CA LEU A 34 11.97 -16.42 -11.49
C LEU A 34 10.74 -16.73 -12.33
N ALA A 35 10.36 -15.81 -13.23
CA ALA A 35 9.27 -16.00 -14.18
C ALA A 35 9.48 -15.16 -15.43
N SER A 36 8.94 -15.63 -16.56
CA SER A 36 8.84 -14.88 -17.80
C SER A 36 7.39 -14.42 -17.99
N PHE A 37 7.20 -13.14 -18.28
CA PHE A 37 5.89 -12.55 -18.56
C PHE A 37 5.91 -11.93 -19.96
N GLU A 38 4.84 -12.16 -20.70
CA GLU A 38 4.72 -11.55 -22.02
C GLU A 38 4.42 -10.04 -21.91
N PRO A 39 4.90 -9.20 -22.84
CA PRO A 39 4.76 -7.74 -22.79
C PRO A 39 3.31 -7.26 -22.63
N HIS A 40 2.34 -7.99 -23.20
CA HIS A 40 0.92 -7.60 -23.11
C HIS A 40 0.36 -7.65 -21.67
N HIS A 41 0.91 -8.50 -20.78
CA HIS A 41 0.52 -8.55 -19.37
C HIS A 41 0.92 -7.26 -18.63
N PHE A 42 2.09 -6.68 -18.97
CA PHE A 42 2.51 -5.38 -18.41
C PHE A 42 1.60 -4.25 -18.90
N VAL A 43 1.25 -4.28 -20.20
CA VAL A 43 0.29 -3.31 -20.75
C VAL A 43 -1.05 -3.43 -20.04
N GLY A 44 -1.57 -4.64 -19.87
CA GLY A 44 -2.84 -4.89 -19.15
C GLY A 44 -2.82 -4.41 -17.69
N ALA A 45 -1.67 -4.54 -17.02
CA ALA A 45 -1.51 -4.11 -15.63
C ALA A 45 -1.46 -2.57 -15.47
N ILE A 46 -0.88 -1.84 -16.45
CA ILE A 46 -0.72 -0.39 -16.38
C ILE A 46 -1.86 0.38 -17.06
N LEU A 47 -2.54 -0.22 -18.03
CA LEU A 47 -3.55 0.44 -18.85
C LEU A 47 -4.71 1.07 -18.05
N PRO A 48 -5.32 0.40 -17.04
CA PRO A 48 -6.37 1.00 -16.23
C PRO A 48 -5.92 2.28 -15.51
N PHE A 49 -4.68 2.28 -15.02
CA PHE A 49 -4.08 3.46 -14.41
C PHE A 49 -3.91 4.60 -15.41
N LEU A 50 -3.37 4.32 -16.60
CA LEU A 50 -3.17 5.34 -17.65
C LEU A 50 -4.50 5.93 -18.11
N ILE A 51 -5.52 5.10 -18.29
CA ILE A 51 -6.88 5.56 -18.65
C ILE A 51 -7.44 6.46 -17.55
N GLY A 52 -7.41 6.02 -16.30
CA GLY A 52 -7.90 6.81 -15.17
C GLY A 52 -7.15 8.13 -15.00
N PHE A 53 -5.83 8.10 -15.19
CA PHE A 53 -4.99 9.29 -15.15
C PHE A 53 -5.34 10.28 -16.28
N ALA A 54 -5.51 9.79 -17.50
CA ALA A 54 -5.90 10.62 -18.65
C ALA A 54 -7.29 11.23 -18.44
N LEU A 55 -8.29 10.44 -18.09
CA LEU A 55 -9.66 10.92 -17.86
C LEU A 55 -9.73 11.95 -16.73
N GLY A 56 -9.05 11.71 -15.62
CA GLY A 56 -9.06 12.63 -14.47
C GLY A 56 -8.28 13.93 -14.70
N ASN A 57 -7.39 14.00 -15.72
CA ASN A 57 -6.67 15.22 -16.07
C ASN A 57 -7.27 15.97 -17.25
N LEU A 58 -7.99 15.28 -18.14
CA LEU A 58 -8.62 15.89 -19.32
C LEU A 58 -9.99 16.48 -19.00
N ASP A 59 -10.71 15.93 -18.03
CA ASP A 59 -12.07 16.33 -17.71
C ASP A 59 -12.25 16.51 -16.19
N HIS A 60 -12.59 17.74 -15.79
CA HIS A 60 -12.81 18.10 -14.38
C HIS A 60 -14.07 17.43 -13.82
N ASP A 61 -15.11 17.25 -14.60
CA ASP A 61 -16.36 16.63 -14.14
C ASP A 61 -16.16 15.14 -13.87
N LEU A 62 -15.41 14.46 -14.75
CA LEU A 62 -14.99 13.06 -14.51
C LEU A 62 -14.10 12.92 -13.29
N ARG A 63 -13.16 13.84 -13.09
CA ARG A 63 -12.31 13.87 -11.90
C ARG A 63 -13.13 14.01 -10.63
N ASP A 64 -14.09 14.93 -10.60
CA ASP A 64 -14.98 15.14 -9.46
C ASP A 64 -15.88 13.93 -9.23
N PHE A 65 -16.40 13.32 -10.30
CA PHE A 65 -17.17 12.09 -10.23
C PHE A 65 -16.37 10.95 -9.59
N PHE A 66 -15.18 10.64 -10.07
CA PHE A 66 -14.34 9.58 -9.53
C PHE A 66 -13.89 9.87 -8.09
N SER A 67 -13.60 11.14 -7.77
CA SER A 67 -13.24 11.57 -6.42
C SER A 67 -14.37 11.32 -5.42
N LYS A 68 -15.62 11.51 -5.83
CA LYS A 68 -16.81 11.21 -5.01
C LYS A 68 -17.14 9.72 -4.97
N ALA A 69 -16.92 9.00 -6.07
CA ALA A 69 -17.19 7.58 -6.18
C ALA A 69 -16.23 6.74 -5.32
N THR A 70 -14.97 7.12 -5.23
CA THR A 70 -13.93 6.37 -4.52
C THR A 70 -14.31 6.05 -3.06
N PRO A 71 -14.65 7.02 -2.19
CA PRO A 71 -15.02 6.73 -0.79
C PRO A 71 -16.30 5.89 -0.67
N VAL A 72 -17.21 5.98 -1.64
CA VAL A 72 -18.43 5.16 -1.67
C VAL A 72 -18.12 3.71 -2.04
N LEU A 73 -17.16 3.48 -2.94
CA LEU A 73 -16.79 2.14 -3.42
C LEU A 73 -15.87 1.40 -2.46
N ILE A 74 -15.09 2.08 -1.62
CA ILE A 74 -14.15 1.46 -0.65
C ILE A 74 -14.81 0.38 0.21
N PRO A 75 -15.99 0.58 0.85
CA PRO A 75 -16.64 -0.46 1.64
C PRO A 75 -17.03 -1.70 0.80
N PHE A 76 -17.47 -1.51 -0.44
CA PHE A 76 -17.81 -2.61 -1.34
C PHE A 76 -16.57 -3.41 -1.74
N PHE A 77 -15.47 -2.75 -2.03
CA PHE A 77 -14.19 -3.42 -2.26
C PHE A 77 -13.70 -4.15 -1.02
N GLY A 78 -13.80 -3.53 0.15
CA GLY A 78 -13.46 -4.18 1.42
C GLY A 78 -14.29 -5.44 1.66
N PHE A 79 -15.59 -5.40 1.40
CA PHE A 79 -16.47 -6.56 1.49
C PHE A 79 -16.10 -7.65 0.48
N ALA A 80 -15.90 -7.27 -0.79
CA ALA A 80 -15.52 -8.21 -1.85
C ALA A 80 -14.19 -8.91 -1.55
N LEU A 81 -13.17 -8.15 -1.13
CA LEU A 81 -11.88 -8.70 -0.74
C LEU A 81 -11.99 -9.56 0.53
N GLY A 82 -12.75 -9.11 1.53
CA GLY A 82 -12.99 -9.86 2.75
C GLY A 82 -13.65 -11.23 2.51
N ASN A 83 -14.54 -11.31 1.53
CA ASN A 83 -15.19 -12.57 1.14
C ASN A 83 -14.21 -13.59 0.51
N THR A 84 -13.08 -13.14 -0.02
CA THR A 84 -12.03 -14.03 -0.55
C THR A 84 -11.10 -14.57 0.53
N ILE A 85 -11.13 -13.98 1.74
CA ILE A 85 -10.27 -14.37 2.85
C ILE A 85 -10.87 -15.56 3.59
N ASN A 86 -10.20 -16.71 3.52
CA ASN A 86 -10.58 -17.88 4.28
C ASN A 86 -9.88 -17.85 5.65
N LEU A 87 -10.65 -17.55 6.72
CA LEU A 87 -10.13 -17.47 8.06
C LEU A 87 -9.54 -18.80 8.58
N LYS A 88 -10.04 -19.96 8.11
CA LYS A 88 -9.45 -21.25 8.46
C LYS A 88 -8.04 -21.39 7.91
N VAL A 89 -7.79 -20.93 6.70
CA VAL A 89 -6.46 -20.96 6.07
C VAL A 89 -5.47 -20.10 6.85
N ILE A 90 -5.93 -19.00 7.45
CA ILE A 90 -5.09 -18.17 8.33
C ILE A 90 -4.67 -18.94 9.57
N LEU A 91 -5.57 -19.76 10.15
CA LEU A 91 -5.25 -20.63 11.26
C LEU A 91 -4.32 -21.77 10.84
N ASP A 92 -4.50 -22.31 9.64
CA ASP A 92 -3.67 -23.38 9.07
C ASP A 92 -2.28 -22.90 8.66
N THR A 93 -2.13 -21.64 8.19
CA THR A 93 -0.82 -21.02 7.92
C THR A 93 -0.06 -20.66 9.20
N GLY A 94 -0.76 -20.58 10.34
CA GLY A 94 -0.22 -20.48 11.68
C GLY A 94 0.86 -19.42 11.85
N LEU A 95 1.96 -19.81 12.48
CA LEU A 95 3.08 -18.92 12.81
C LEU A 95 3.73 -18.26 11.58
N LEU A 96 3.74 -18.92 10.42
CA LEU A 96 4.35 -18.39 9.19
C LEU A 96 3.66 -17.12 8.70
N GLY A 97 2.33 -17.03 8.75
CA GLY A 97 1.59 -15.83 8.38
C GLY A 97 1.90 -14.65 9.31
N ILE A 98 2.05 -14.91 10.61
CA ILE A 98 2.43 -13.89 11.59
C ILE A 98 3.86 -13.41 11.34
N VAL A 99 4.79 -14.35 11.16
CA VAL A 99 6.20 -14.04 10.86
C VAL A 99 6.32 -13.22 9.60
N LEU A 100 5.57 -13.58 8.55
CA LEU A 100 5.54 -12.82 7.30
C LEU A 100 5.00 -11.40 7.52
N GLY A 101 3.91 -11.24 8.27
CA GLY A 101 3.35 -9.93 8.58
C GLY A 101 4.33 -9.04 9.35
N VAL A 102 5.01 -9.59 10.36
CA VAL A 102 6.06 -8.88 11.10
C VAL A 102 7.26 -8.55 10.19
N ALA A 103 7.68 -9.50 9.35
CA ALA A 103 8.74 -9.27 8.38
C ALA A 103 8.40 -8.14 7.40
N VAL A 104 7.16 -8.09 6.91
CA VAL A 104 6.69 -6.98 6.06
C VAL A 104 6.84 -5.65 6.78
N ILE A 105 6.36 -5.53 8.02
CA ILE A 105 6.49 -4.29 8.80
C ILE A 105 7.95 -3.85 8.94
N VAL A 106 8.84 -4.79 9.24
CA VAL A 106 10.27 -4.47 9.45
C VAL A 106 10.97 -4.11 8.14
N ILE A 107 10.80 -4.97 7.11
CA ILE A 107 11.51 -4.82 5.82
C ILE A 107 11.02 -3.59 5.07
N THR A 108 9.72 -3.29 5.11
CA THR A 108 9.18 -2.10 4.43
C THR A 108 9.24 -0.87 5.33
N GLY A 109 9.02 -1.01 6.62
CA GLY A 109 8.97 0.10 7.56
C GLY A 109 10.32 0.80 7.73
N ILE A 110 11.42 0.07 7.80
CA ILE A 110 12.76 0.69 7.94
C ILE A 110 13.09 1.62 6.77
N PRO A 111 13.05 1.18 5.49
CA PRO A 111 13.28 2.06 4.36
C PRO A 111 12.29 3.24 4.28
N LEU A 112 11.02 3.00 4.60
CA LEU A 112 9.99 4.04 4.56
C LEU A 112 10.18 5.10 5.65
N ILE A 113 10.61 4.71 6.86
CA ILE A 113 10.98 5.65 7.92
C ILE A 113 12.19 6.50 7.50
N VAL A 114 13.19 5.87 6.88
CA VAL A 114 14.37 6.57 6.38
C VAL A 114 13.98 7.54 5.25
N ALA A 115 13.17 7.10 4.31
CA ALA A 115 12.68 7.93 3.21
C ALA A 115 11.85 9.13 3.73
N ASP A 116 10.94 8.91 4.68
CA ASP A 116 10.14 9.97 5.30
C ASP A 116 11.03 11.01 5.99
N ARG A 117 12.08 10.57 6.69
CA ARG A 117 13.00 11.50 7.39
C ARG A 117 13.96 12.23 6.47
N VAL A 118 14.51 11.55 5.46
CA VAL A 118 15.57 12.09 4.60
C VAL A 118 14.99 12.86 3.41
N ILE A 119 13.93 12.33 2.80
CA ILE A 119 13.35 12.92 1.58
C ILE A 119 12.09 13.73 1.93
N GLY A 120 11.24 13.19 2.80
CA GLY A 120 9.97 13.81 3.19
C GLY A 120 10.10 14.91 4.22
N GLY A 121 11.25 15.05 4.91
CA GLY A 121 11.42 16.01 5.99
C GLY A 121 10.51 15.74 7.21
N GLY A 122 9.90 14.57 7.26
CA GLY A 122 9.02 14.15 8.34
C GLY A 122 9.76 13.59 9.56
N ASN A 123 8.99 13.15 10.55
CA ASN A 123 9.53 12.55 11.78
C ASN A 123 9.63 11.00 11.72
N GLY A 124 9.26 10.40 10.60
CA GLY A 124 9.20 8.95 10.40
C GLY A 124 7.84 8.32 10.65
N THR A 125 6.85 9.08 11.14
CA THR A 125 5.50 8.55 11.45
C THR A 125 4.77 8.10 10.20
N ALA A 126 4.88 8.84 9.10
CA ALA A 126 4.28 8.46 7.82
C ALA A 126 4.90 7.17 7.26
N GLY A 127 6.23 7.01 7.41
CA GLY A 127 6.92 5.78 7.03
C GLY A 127 6.44 4.56 7.81
N VAL A 128 6.22 4.70 9.14
CA VAL A 128 5.63 3.62 9.96
C VAL A 128 4.21 3.30 9.51
N ALA A 129 3.38 4.31 9.29
CA ALA A 129 1.99 4.12 8.87
C ALA A 129 1.88 3.42 7.50
N ALA A 130 2.83 3.70 6.60
CA ALA A 130 2.89 3.11 5.27
C ALA A 130 3.45 1.67 5.24
N SER A 131 3.96 1.14 6.36
CA SER A 131 4.54 -0.21 6.43
C SER A 131 3.51 -1.35 6.47
N SER A 132 2.25 -1.07 6.19
CA SER A 132 1.16 -2.05 6.13
C SER A 132 1.08 -2.73 4.77
N ALA A 133 0.76 -4.02 4.77
CA ALA A 133 0.42 -4.73 3.55
C ALA A 133 -0.96 -4.28 3.04
N ALA A 134 -1.07 -3.99 1.74
CA ALA A 134 -2.35 -3.62 1.14
C ALA A 134 -3.30 -4.82 1.06
N GLY A 135 -4.59 -4.62 1.35
CA GLY A 135 -5.60 -5.68 1.24
C GLY A 135 -5.71 -6.25 -0.18
N ALA A 136 -5.50 -5.43 -1.21
CA ALA A 136 -5.46 -5.87 -2.60
C ALA A 136 -4.34 -6.87 -2.90
N ALA A 137 -3.27 -6.90 -2.11
CA ALA A 137 -2.16 -7.84 -2.28
C ALA A 137 -2.61 -9.30 -2.17
N VAL A 138 -3.71 -9.58 -1.49
CA VAL A 138 -4.28 -10.94 -1.34
C VAL A 138 -4.64 -11.56 -2.70
N ALA A 139 -5.03 -10.76 -3.67
CA ALA A 139 -5.37 -11.23 -5.01
C ALA A 139 -4.15 -11.53 -5.89
N ASN A 140 -2.99 -10.93 -5.59
CA ASN A 140 -1.81 -11.00 -6.45
C ASN A 140 -1.33 -12.45 -6.74
N PRO A 141 -1.23 -13.37 -5.78
CA PRO A 141 -0.77 -14.73 -6.08
C PRO A 141 -1.65 -15.45 -7.09
N VAL A 142 -2.98 -15.27 -7.00
CA VAL A 142 -3.93 -15.86 -7.96
C VAL A 142 -3.78 -15.23 -9.33
N ILE A 143 -3.65 -13.90 -9.42
CA ILE A 143 -3.47 -13.19 -10.68
C ILE A 143 -2.15 -13.63 -11.35
N ILE A 144 -1.07 -13.74 -10.58
CA ILE A 144 0.23 -14.21 -11.12
C ILE A 144 0.14 -15.65 -11.62
N ALA A 145 -0.56 -16.53 -10.91
CA ALA A 145 -0.77 -17.91 -11.36
C ALA A 145 -1.61 -18.00 -12.66
N GLN A 146 -2.59 -17.12 -12.84
CA GLN A 146 -3.35 -17.03 -14.09
C GLN A 146 -2.48 -16.54 -15.26
N ILE A 147 -1.52 -15.66 -15.00
CA ILE A 147 -0.59 -15.15 -16.01
C ILE A 147 0.50 -16.18 -16.32
N ASN A 148 1.03 -16.84 -15.29
CA ASN A 148 2.06 -17.86 -15.42
C ASN A 148 1.67 -19.12 -14.64
N PRO A 149 1.24 -20.21 -15.33
CA PRO A 149 0.77 -21.44 -14.71
C PRO A 149 1.81 -22.15 -13.82
N ALA A 150 3.10 -21.84 -13.96
CA ALA A 150 4.14 -22.40 -13.10
C ALA A 150 3.91 -22.08 -11.60
N PHE A 151 3.17 -21.02 -11.29
CA PHE A 151 2.84 -20.62 -9.92
C PHE A 151 1.50 -21.18 -9.42
N GLU A 152 0.72 -21.86 -10.26
CA GLU A 152 -0.59 -22.42 -9.89
C GLU A 152 -0.51 -23.34 -8.65
N PRO A 153 0.47 -24.26 -8.52
CA PRO A 153 0.55 -25.14 -7.36
C PRO A 153 0.75 -24.43 -6.02
N VAL A 154 1.31 -23.23 -6.04
CA VAL A 154 1.61 -22.44 -4.82
C VAL A 154 0.66 -21.27 -4.61
N ALA A 155 -0.22 -20.97 -5.56
CA ALA A 155 -1.09 -19.80 -5.50
C ALA A 155 -1.99 -19.76 -4.26
N ALA A 156 -2.61 -20.89 -3.92
CA ALA A 156 -3.50 -20.99 -2.77
C ALA A 156 -2.76 -20.75 -1.43
N SER A 157 -1.61 -21.39 -1.25
CA SER A 157 -0.80 -21.22 -0.03
C SER A 157 -0.20 -19.82 0.07
N ALA A 158 0.26 -19.23 -1.05
CA ALA A 158 0.75 -17.86 -1.10
C ALA A 158 -0.37 -16.86 -0.77
N THR A 159 -1.58 -17.05 -1.32
CA THR A 159 -2.74 -16.21 -1.00
C THR A 159 -3.06 -16.24 0.48
N ALA A 160 -3.02 -17.42 1.09
CA ALA A 160 -3.25 -17.59 2.50
C ALA A 160 -2.22 -16.86 3.38
N LEU A 161 -0.93 -16.98 3.03
CA LEU A 161 0.16 -16.29 3.72
C LEU A 161 0.04 -14.76 3.59
N VAL A 162 -0.27 -14.26 2.40
CA VAL A 162 -0.49 -12.82 2.16
C VAL A 162 -1.70 -12.34 2.94
N ALA A 163 -2.83 -13.08 2.94
CA ALA A 163 -4.01 -12.71 3.71
C ALA A 163 -3.72 -12.63 5.21
N ALA A 164 -2.99 -13.61 5.76
CA ALA A 164 -2.56 -13.59 7.15
C ALA A 164 -1.66 -12.38 7.45
N SER A 165 -0.70 -12.07 6.57
CA SER A 165 0.18 -10.91 6.73
C SER A 165 -0.58 -9.59 6.68
N VAL A 166 -1.60 -9.46 5.81
CA VAL A 166 -2.48 -8.28 5.74
C VAL A 166 -3.20 -8.06 7.06
N ILE A 167 -3.76 -9.12 7.66
CA ILE A 167 -4.44 -9.01 8.96
C ILE A 167 -3.47 -8.60 10.07
N VAL A 168 -2.31 -9.24 10.11
CA VAL A 168 -1.27 -8.91 11.12
C VAL A 168 -0.84 -7.45 10.99
N THR A 169 -0.55 -6.99 9.78
CA THR A 169 -0.16 -5.59 9.55
C THR A 169 -1.30 -4.62 9.83
N ALA A 170 -2.54 -4.95 9.47
CA ALA A 170 -3.72 -4.12 9.73
C ALA A 170 -3.99 -3.91 11.24
N LEU A 171 -3.65 -4.90 12.07
CA LEU A 171 -3.78 -4.78 13.52
C LEU A 171 -2.56 -4.10 14.17
N LEU A 172 -1.34 -4.47 13.76
CA LEU A 172 -0.12 -4.00 14.42
C LEU A 172 0.29 -2.60 13.98
N VAL A 173 0.17 -2.27 12.68
CA VAL A 173 0.67 -0.98 12.16
C VAL A 173 -0.02 0.23 12.79
N PRO A 174 -1.36 0.29 12.95
CA PRO A 174 -1.99 1.40 13.66
C PRO A 174 -1.49 1.57 15.10
N ILE A 175 -1.28 0.46 15.82
CA ILE A 175 -0.79 0.48 17.20
C ILE A 175 0.64 1.01 17.24
N ILE A 176 1.52 0.46 16.39
CA ILE A 176 2.93 0.87 16.30
C ILE A 176 3.01 2.34 15.88
N THR A 177 2.21 2.77 14.91
CA THR A 177 2.15 4.17 14.44
C THR A 177 1.73 5.10 15.58
N ALA A 178 0.70 4.75 16.34
CA ALA A 178 0.24 5.55 17.46
C ALA A 178 1.30 5.67 18.57
N LEU A 179 1.99 4.57 18.89
CA LEU A 179 3.09 4.56 19.86
C LEU A 179 4.29 5.37 19.37
N TYR A 180 4.63 5.22 18.09
CA TYR A 180 5.72 5.95 17.46
C TYR A 180 5.42 7.44 17.41
N ALA A 181 4.22 7.82 17.00
CA ALA A 181 3.78 9.22 16.96
C ALA A 181 3.86 9.87 18.34
N LYS A 182 3.38 9.21 19.40
CA LYS A 182 3.50 9.72 20.78
C LYS A 182 4.94 9.98 21.20
N ARG A 183 5.89 9.18 20.72
CA ARG A 183 7.31 9.31 21.10
C ARG A 183 8.04 10.38 20.30
N TYR A 184 7.65 10.61 19.05
CA TYR A 184 8.40 11.46 18.10
C TYR A 184 7.61 12.66 17.58
N ALA A 185 6.29 12.76 17.79
CA ALA A 185 5.47 13.89 17.36
C ALA A 185 5.75 15.20 18.11
N ASN A 186 6.39 15.13 19.27
CA ASN A 186 6.65 16.30 20.11
C ASN A 186 7.87 17.14 19.69
N ALA A 187 8.59 16.77 18.61
CA ALA A 187 9.83 17.47 18.24
C ALA A 187 9.69 18.61 17.20
N PRO A 188 8.85 18.53 16.15
CA PRO A 188 8.83 19.58 15.12
C PRO A 188 7.78 20.68 15.34
N GLU A 189 6.56 20.35 15.81
CA GLU A 189 5.48 21.34 15.95
C GLU A 189 5.78 22.37 17.03
N GLN A 190 6.37 21.97 18.15
CA GLN A 190 6.78 22.90 19.21
C GLN A 190 7.86 23.88 18.75
N ASN A 191 8.75 23.46 17.81
CA ASN A 191 9.77 24.36 17.25
C ASN A 191 9.19 25.38 16.26
N ILE A 192 8.15 25.00 15.52
CA ILE A 192 7.46 25.91 14.59
C ILE A 192 6.61 26.92 15.37
N GLU A 193 5.89 26.49 16.38
CA GLU A 193 5.13 27.40 17.26
C GLU A 193 6.05 28.32 18.08
N ARG A 194 7.16 27.81 18.62
CA ARG A 194 8.16 28.65 19.29
C ARG A 194 8.75 29.69 18.35
N LYS A 195 9.18 29.34 17.14
CA LYS A 195 9.65 30.29 16.14
C LYS A 195 8.60 31.30 15.72
N ALA A 196 7.34 30.87 15.58
CA ALA A 196 6.24 31.76 15.21
C ALA A 196 5.90 32.74 16.33
N VAL A 197 6.10 32.36 17.60
CA VAL A 197 5.92 33.26 18.76
C VAL A 197 7.12 34.22 18.88
N GLU A 198 8.36 33.75 18.67
CA GLU A 198 9.56 34.60 18.68
C GLU A 198 9.59 35.66 17.57
N LEU A 199 8.97 35.38 16.42
CA LEU A 199 8.87 36.34 15.30
C LEU A 199 7.73 37.38 15.47
N ARG A 200 6.91 37.24 16.51
CA ARG A 200 5.81 38.19 16.82
C ARG A 200 6.18 39.20 17.93
N HIS A 201 7.36 39.08 18.50
CA HIS A 201 7.97 40.02 19.44
C HIS A 201 9.20 40.68 18.84
#